data_d00581514ef8a887eba27a945e36670d
#
_entry.id   d00581514ef8a887eba27a945e36670d
#
_cell.length_a   1.000
_cell.length_b   1.000
_cell.length_c   1.000
_cell.angle_alpha   90.00
_cell.angle_beta   90.00
_cell.angle_gamma   90.00
#
_symmetry.space_group_name_H-M   'P 1'
#
loop_
_entity.id
_entity.type
_entity.pdbx_description
1 polymer ?
#
loop_
_entity_poly.entity_id
_entity_poly.type
_entity_poly.pdbx_seq_one_letter_code
_entity_poly.pdbx_strand_id
1 'polypeptide(L)'
;FASLLRRPGIQLSGDITPSYSALSVGTLKDIKANFEQRQIGLRPVFLMRDPIERIISSQRMRLRKQNQLNQEVEVEALRQLSVERPESVTLRSDYAHTLIALNQVFDPSECFIDLYERLFSPTSWQRLCDVLNVPYEEPDWEQQVNVSRTDTSIPNEVLAALGTWQAPTLTAVRQSMGHLDLAELWPLAHRWCKDLS
;
A
#
# COMPACT_ATOMS: atom_id res chain seq x y z
N PHE A 1 17.02 8.97 -11.51
CA PHE A 1 16.29 10.08 -10.83
C PHE A 1 17.04 11.39 -10.92
N ALA A 2 18.20 11.53 -10.29
CA ALA A 2 18.97 12.79 -10.29
C ALA A 2 19.21 13.38 -11.70
N SER A 3 19.36 12.55 -12.72
CA SER A 3 19.50 12.99 -14.10
C SER A 3 18.19 13.54 -14.70
N LEU A 4 17.04 13.05 -14.27
CA LEU A 4 15.73 13.57 -14.69
C LEU A 4 15.47 14.95 -14.08
N LEU A 5 15.74 15.11 -12.80
CA LEU A 5 15.55 16.39 -12.08
C LEU A 5 16.52 17.51 -12.54
N ARG A 6 17.60 17.15 -13.26
CA ARG A 6 18.51 18.15 -13.89
C ARG A 6 17.99 18.71 -15.21
N ARG A 7 16.92 18.15 -15.77
CA ARG A 7 16.33 18.65 -17.02
C ARG A 7 15.61 19.98 -16.76
N PRO A 8 15.74 20.96 -17.65
CA PRO A 8 15.05 22.23 -17.50
C PRO A 8 13.53 22.05 -17.36
N GLY A 9 12.93 22.73 -16.40
CA GLY A 9 11.49 22.70 -16.16
C GLY A 9 10.97 21.51 -15.34
N ILE A 10 11.81 20.53 -14.98
CA ILE A 10 11.41 19.42 -14.10
C ILE A 10 11.64 19.82 -12.65
N GLN A 11 10.56 19.94 -11.89
CA GLN A 11 10.60 20.24 -10.45
C GLN A 11 10.36 19.00 -9.58
N LEU A 12 9.62 18.01 -10.09
CA LEU A 12 9.29 16.79 -9.40
C LEU A 12 9.46 15.58 -10.34
N SER A 13 9.98 14.49 -9.82
CA SER A 13 10.00 13.19 -10.48
C SER A 13 9.67 12.10 -9.50
N GLY A 14 8.86 11.14 -9.89
CA GLY A 14 8.40 10.05 -9.02
C GLY A 14 8.74 8.68 -9.57
N ASP A 15 8.80 7.70 -8.66
CA ASP A 15 8.85 6.28 -8.95
C ASP A 15 7.83 5.54 -8.09
N ILE A 16 7.01 4.70 -8.73
CA ILE A 16 5.98 3.93 -8.06
C ILE A 16 6.40 2.46 -8.10
N THR A 17 7.04 2.02 -7.03
CA THR A 17 7.56 0.66 -6.91
C THR A 17 7.10 0.01 -5.61
N PRO A 18 6.14 -0.95 -5.67
CA PRO A 18 5.56 -1.56 -4.47
C PRO A 18 6.57 -2.26 -3.55
N SER A 19 7.71 -2.71 -4.07
CA SER A 19 8.76 -3.36 -3.27
C SER A 19 9.53 -2.40 -2.36
N TYR A 20 9.38 -1.09 -2.52
CA TYR A 20 10.00 -0.13 -1.60
C TYR A 20 9.43 -0.20 -0.19
N SER A 21 8.23 -0.74 0.00
CA SER A 21 7.67 -1.01 1.32
C SER A 21 8.51 -1.98 2.17
N ALA A 22 9.35 -2.81 1.54
CA ALA A 22 10.22 -3.77 2.21
C ALA A 22 11.63 -3.23 2.52
N LEU A 23 11.91 -1.94 2.25
CA LEU A 23 13.22 -1.37 2.50
C LEU A 23 13.49 -1.23 4.01
N SER A 24 14.73 -1.57 4.39
CA SER A 24 15.18 -1.39 5.76
C SER A 24 15.41 0.08 6.11
N VAL A 25 15.38 0.40 7.40
CA VAL A 25 15.75 1.73 7.92
C VAL A 25 17.11 2.18 7.42
N GLY A 26 18.10 1.28 7.40
CA GLY A 26 19.46 1.57 6.90
C GLY A 26 19.43 1.97 5.43
N THR A 27 18.75 1.18 4.59
CA THR A 27 18.62 1.48 3.15
C THR A 27 17.91 2.81 2.91
N LEU A 28 16.84 3.10 3.66
CA LEU A 28 16.13 4.38 3.53
C LEU A 28 17.00 5.57 3.94
N LYS A 29 17.81 5.43 5.02
CA LYS A 29 18.78 6.45 5.42
C LYS A 29 19.83 6.71 4.35
N ASP A 30 20.37 5.65 3.75
CA ASP A 30 21.36 5.76 2.67
C ASP A 30 20.77 6.44 1.44
N ILE A 31 19.55 6.09 1.07
CA ILE A 31 18.82 6.74 -0.03
C ILE A 31 18.63 8.22 0.28
N LYS A 32 18.11 8.57 1.46
CA LYS A 32 17.88 9.96 1.88
C LYS A 32 19.19 10.76 1.81
N ALA A 33 20.26 10.28 2.44
CA ALA A 33 21.56 10.95 2.44
C ALA A 33 22.14 11.15 1.03
N ASN A 34 21.99 10.15 0.16
CA ASN A 34 22.44 10.25 -1.24
C ASN A 34 21.69 11.32 -2.05
N PHE A 35 20.41 11.54 -1.77
CA PHE A 35 19.61 12.58 -2.43
C PHE A 35 19.91 13.97 -1.82
N GLU A 36 20.03 14.06 -0.50
CA GLU A 36 20.39 15.28 0.21
C GLU A 36 21.74 15.84 -0.24
N GLN A 37 22.78 15.00 -0.43
CA GLN A 37 24.07 15.37 -1.00
C GLN A 37 23.94 16.02 -2.40
N ARG A 38 22.85 15.75 -3.10
CA ARG A 38 22.56 16.32 -4.42
C ARG A 38 21.57 17.48 -4.36
N GLN A 39 21.24 17.94 -3.16
CA GLN A 39 20.23 18.97 -2.90
C GLN A 39 18.83 18.60 -3.46
N ILE A 40 18.50 17.33 -3.43
CA ILE A 40 17.20 16.79 -3.85
C ILE A 40 16.43 16.33 -2.61
N GLY A 41 15.29 16.95 -2.35
CA GLY A 41 14.37 16.50 -1.30
C GLY A 41 13.64 15.23 -1.70
N LEU A 42 13.47 14.30 -0.74
CA LEU A 42 12.63 13.12 -0.91
C LEU A 42 11.27 13.34 -0.25
N ARG A 43 10.24 12.81 -0.88
CA ARG A 43 8.86 12.83 -0.38
C ARG A 43 8.28 11.42 -0.51
N PRO A 44 8.44 10.57 0.51
CA PRO A 44 7.82 9.24 0.51
C PRO A 44 6.30 9.33 0.48
N VAL A 45 5.71 8.52 -0.40
CA VAL A 45 4.25 8.32 -0.47
C VAL A 45 3.96 6.87 -0.16
N PHE A 46 3.25 6.61 0.91
CA PHE A 46 2.86 5.26 1.33
C PHE A 46 1.34 5.15 1.44
N LEU A 47 0.75 4.42 0.50
CA LEU A 47 -0.68 4.13 0.46
C LEU A 47 -0.91 2.69 0.89
N MET A 48 -1.62 2.53 2.00
CA MET A 48 -2.05 1.24 2.51
C MET A 48 -3.47 0.93 2.01
N ARG A 49 -3.71 -0.30 1.65
CA ARG A 49 -5.03 -0.82 1.25
C ARG A 49 -5.45 -1.91 2.23
N ASP A 50 -6.75 -2.21 2.31
CA ASP A 50 -7.22 -3.40 3.02
C ASP A 50 -6.30 -4.59 2.70
N PRO A 51 -5.56 -5.14 3.69
CA PRO A 51 -4.51 -6.12 3.43
C PRO A 51 -5.03 -7.42 2.84
N ILE A 52 -6.28 -7.80 3.14
CA ILE A 52 -6.92 -8.98 2.55
C ILE A 52 -7.27 -8.71 1.09
N GLU A 53 -7.89 -7.56 0.79
CA GLU A 53 -8.18 -7.17 -0.60
C GLU A 53 -6.92 -7.03 -1.44
N ARG A 54 -5.85 -6.51 -0.86
CA ARG A 54 -4.57 -6.38 -1.55
C ARG A 54 -4.03 -7.75 -1.97
N ILE A 55 -4.08 -8.75 -1.08
CA ILE A 55 -3.64 -10.13 -1.37
C ILE A 55 -4.50 -10.70 -2.50
N ILE A 56 -5.82 -10.63 -2.38
CA ILE A 56 -6.76 -11.13 -3.39
C ILE A 56 -6.49 -10.46 -4.75
N SER A 57 -6.38 -9.14 -4.77
CA SER A 57 -6.12 -8.36 -6.00
C SER A 57 -4.78 -8.74 -6.66
N SER A 58 -3.73 -8.93 -5.85
CA SER A 58 -2.41 -9.32 -6.38
C SER A 58 -2.45 -10.72 -6.99
N GLN A 59 -3.18 -11.65 -6.39
CA GLN A 59 -3.33 -13.02 -6.88
C GLN A 59 -4.14 -13.06 -8.18
N ARG A 60 -5.23 -12.31 -8.25
CA ARG A 60 -6.02 -12.12 -9.47
C ARG A 60 -5.17 -11.57 -10.62
N MET A 61 -4.37 -10.55 -10.34
CA MET A 61 -3.47 -9.97 -11.34
C MET A 61 -2.45 -11.00 -11.84
N ARG A 62 -1.89 -11.84 -10.96
CA ARG A 62 -0.97 -12.91 -11.33
C ARG A 62 -1.65 -13.94 -12.22
N LEU A 63 -2.82 -14.43 -11.83
CA LEU A 63 -3.57 -15.43 -12.59
C LEU A 63 -4.02 -14.92 -13.95
N ARG A 64 -4.41 -13.64 -14.07
CA ARG A 64 -4.70 -13.02 -15.37
C ARG A 64 -3.51 -13.01 -16.30
N LYS A 65 -2.34 -12.62 -15.79
CA LYS A 65 -1.10 -12.62 -16.59
C LYS A 65 -0.73 -14.02 -17.11
N GLN A 66 -1.18 -15.05 -16.41
CA GLN A 66 -0.99 -16.47 -16.78
C GLN A 66 -2.15 -17.04 -17.61
N ASN A 67 -3.20 -16.25 -17.89
CA ASN A 67 -4.44 -16.72 -18.54
C ASN A 67 -5.12 -17.87 -17.77
N GLN A 68 -5.00 -17.90 -16.44
CA GLN A 68 -5.50 -18.95 -15.56
C GLN A 68 -6.59 -18.47 -14.59
N LEU A 69 -7.08 -17.23 -14.73
CA LEU A 69 -8.07 -16.70 -13.81
C LEU A 69 -9.43 -17.35 -14.02
N ASN A 70 -9.78 -18.23 -13.10
CA ASN A 70 -11.13 -18.75 -12.86
C ASN A 70 -11.34 -18.94 -11.36
N GLN A 71 -12.57 -19.17 -10.93
CA GLN A 71 -12.94 -19.22 -9.51
C GLN A 71 -12.21 -20.33 -8.74
N GLU A 72 -12.14 -21.54 -9.29
CA GLU A 72 -11.52 -22.67 -8.60
C GLU A 72 -10.02 -22.45 -8.40
N VAL A 73 -9.32 -22.01 -9.46
CA VAL A 73 -7.89 -21.71 -9.42
C VAL A 73 -7.59 -20.54 -8.50
N GLU A 74 -8.45 -19.51 -8.47
CA GLU A 74 -8.29 -18.37 -7.56
C GLU A 74 -8.40 -18.81 -6.10
N VAL A 75 -9.45 -19.57 -5.75
CA VAL A 75 -9.69 -20.04 -4.38
C VAL A 75 -8.54 -20.94 -3.91
N GLU A 76 -8.10 -21.88 -4.75
CA GLU A 76 -7.00 -22.78 -4.42
C GLU A 76 -5.67 -22.03 -4.25
N ALA A 77 -5.39 -21.08 -5.13
CA ALA A 77 -4.19 -20.25 -5.02
C ALA A 77 -4.19 -19.37 -3.76
N LEU A 78 -5.34 -18.83 -3.34
CA LEU A 78 -5.47 -18.08 -2.09
C LEU A 78 -5.34 -18.98 -0.86
N ARG A 79 -5.89 -20.21 -0.91
CA ARG A 79 -5.73 -21.21 0.15
C ARG A 79 -4.26 -21.56 0.34
N GLN A 80 -3.57 -21.91 -0.73
CA GLN A 80 -2.15 -22.23 -0.71
C GLN A 80 -1.33 -21.05 -0.16
N LEU A 81 -1.61 -19.82 -0.65
CA LEU A 81 -0.95 -18.61 -0.20
C LEU A 81 -1.11 -18.33 1.30
N SER A 82 -2.30 -18.61 1.86
CA SER A 82 -2.57 -18.42 3.29
C SER A 82 -1.78 -19.39 4.18
N VAL A 83 -1.38 -20.54 3.65
CA VAL A 83 -0.55 -21.55 4.33
C VAL A 83 0.93 -21.25 4.16
N GLU A 84 1.38 -21.04 2.92
CA GLU A 84 2.81 -20.85 2.59
C GLU A 84 3.37 -19.50 3.05
N ARG A 85 2.56 -18.45 3.05
CA ARG A 85 2.91 -17.09 3.46
C ARG A 85 4.26 -16.62 2.90
N PRO A 86 4.44 -16.60 1.57
CA PRO A 86 5.74 -16.29 0.98
C PRO A 86 6.26 -14.93 1.45
N GLU A 87 7.55 -14.85 1.76
CA GLU A 87 8.19 -13.63 2.27
C GLU A 87 7.92 -12.41 1.39
N SER A 88 7.98 -12.57 0.07
CA SER A 88 7.73 -11.48 -0.88
C SER A 88 6.30 -10.91 -0.83
N VAL A 89 5.32 -11.70 -0.36
CA VAL A 89 3.94 -11.25 -0.15
C VAL A 89 3.79 -10.68 1.25
N THR A 90 4.39 -11.33 2.25
CA THR A 90 4.40 -10.89 3.65
C THR A 90 4.99 -9.50 3.78
N LEU A 91 6.18 -9.25 3.26
CA LEU A 91 6.86 -7.95 3.33
C LEU A 91 6.04 -6.80 2.72
N ARG A 92 5.31 -7.07 1.63
CA ARG A 92 4.44 -6.05 1.01
C ARG A 92 3.17 -5.76 1.81
N SER A 93 2.80 -6.62 2.74
CA SER A 93 1.66 -6.46 3.65
C SER A 93 2.08 -6.09 5.06
N ASP A 94 3.37 -6.07 5.35
CA ASP A 94 3.90 -5.67 6.65
C ASP A 94 3.93 -4.13 6.73
N TYR A 95 2.75 -3.56 6.93
CA TYR A 95 2.62 -2.10 7.07
C TYR A 95 3.28 -1.59 8.35
N ALA A 96 3.38 -2.43 9.39
CA ALA A 96 4.08 -2.08 10.62
C ALA A 96 5.56 -1.78 10.34
N HIS A 97 6.23 -2.68 9.62
CA HIS A 97 7.62 -2.50 9.21
C HIS A 97 7.81 -1.18 8.43
N THR A 98 6.96 -0.95 7.42
CA THR A 98 7.06 0.25 6.58
C THR A 98 6.81 1.53 7.37
N LEU A 99 5.79 1.56 8.22
CA LEU A 99 5.47 2.72 9.07
C LEU A 99 6.62 3.04 10.05
N ILE A 100 7.16 2.03 10.71
CA ILE A 100 8.31 2.19 11.61
C ILE A 100 9.52 2.72 10.84
N ALA A 101 9.81 2.15 9.68
CA ALA A 101 10.96 2.54 8.88
C ALA A 101 10.86 3.99 8.38
N LEU A 102 9.68 4.40 7.89
CA LEU A 102 9.45 5.77 7.46
C LEU A 102 9.56 6.76 8.62
N ASN A 103 8.91 6.48 9.76
CA ASN A 103 8.93 7.36 10.93
C ASN A 103 10.32 7.52 11.56
N GLN A 104 11.23 6.54 11.37
CA GLN A 104 12.60 6.64 11.87
C GLN A 104 13.54 7.43 10.95
N VAL A 105 13.16 7.63 9.70
CA VAL A 105 14.05 8.23 8.69
C VAL A 105 13.58 9.60 8.21
N PHE A 106 12.27 9.81 8.17
CA PHE A 106 11.69 11.02 7.62
C PHE A 106 10.87 11.76 8.68
N ASP A 107 10.84 13.08 8.57
CA ASP A 107 9.90 13.87 9.34
C ASP A 107 8.46 13.60 8.83
N PRO A 108 7.45 13.58 9.71
CA PRO A 108 6.05 13.41 9.31
C PRO A 108 5.59 14.41 8.23
N SER A 109 6.13 15.61 8.21
CA SER A 109 5.83 16.63 7.17
C SER A 109 6.44 16.31 5.81
N GLU A 110 7.44 15.42 5.75
CA GLU A 110 8.06 14.98 4.50
C GLU A 110 7.32 13.80 3.86
N CYS A 111 6.41 13.15 4.59
CA CYS A 111 5.76 11.91 4.17
C CYS A 111 4.26 12.10 3.91
N PHE A 112 3.77 11.48 2.85
CA PHE A 112 2.35 11.24 2.69
C PHE A 112 2.04 9.78 3.04
N ILE A 113 1.40 9.56 4.19
CA ILE A 113 0.95 8.23 4.64
C ILE A 113 -0.56 8.29 4.78
N ASP A 114 -1.27 7.45 4.03
CA ASP A 114 -2.74 7.37 4.07
C ASP A 114 -3.24 5.99 3.63
N LEU A 115 -4.56 5.82 3.70
CA LEU A 115 -5.24 4.65 3.15
C LEU A 115 -5.62 4.93 1.68
N TYR A 116 -5.46 3.92 0.84
CA TYR A 116 -5.78 4.00 -0.58
C TYR A 116 -7.24 4.45 -0.82
N GLU A 117 -8.16 3.95 0.00
CA GLU A 117 -9.58 4.23 -0.06
C GLU A 117 -9.92 5.71 0.17
N ARG A 118 -9.05 6.43 0.88
CA ARG A 118 -9.21 7.87 1.17
C ARG A 118 -8.60 8.78 0.12
N LEU A 119 -7.67 8.26 -0.68
CA LEU A 119 -6.95 9.07 -1.67
C LEU A 119 -7.91 9.73 -2.67
N PHE A 120 -9.03 9.08 -2.96
CA PHE A 120 -10.05 9.56 -3.90
C PHE A 120 -11.01 10.55 -3.25
N SER A 121 -10.48 11.47 -2.47
CA SER A 121 -11.24 12.58 -1.88
C SER A 121 -10.46 13.90 -2.02
N PRO A 122 -11.15 15.05 -2.20
CA PRO A 122 -10.48 16.35 -2.33
C PRO A 122 -9.52 16.64 -1.16
N THR A 123 -9.90 16.28 0.06
CA THR A 123 -9.08 16.52 1.26
C THR A 123 -7.77 15.73 1.25
N SER A 124 -7.81 14.43 0.97
CA SER A 124 -6.58 13.61 0.91
C SER A 124 -5.73 13.98 -0.30
N TRP A 125 -6.36 14.29 -1.42
CA TRP A 125 -5.65 14.74 -2.61
C TRP A 125 -4.94 16.08 -2.40
N GLN A 126 -5.60 17.07 -1.77
CA GLN A 126 -4.97 18.33 -1.40
C GLN A 126 -3.75 18.10 -0.50
N ARG A 127 -3.88 17.26 0.54
CA ARG A 127 -2.78 16.91 1.44
C ARG A 127 -1.60 16.25 0.70
N LEU A 128 -1.88 15.40 -0.29
CA LEU A 128 -0.83 14.83 -1.15
C LEU A 128 -0.12 15.93 -1.96
N CYS A 129 -0.87 16.84 -2.56
CA CYS A 129 -0.31 17.98 -3.30
C CYS A 129 0.56 18.86 -2.40
N ASP A 130 0.13 19.13 -1.16
CA ASP A 130 0.88 19.92 -0.19
C ASP A 130 2.21 19.25 0.18
N VAL A 131 2.21 17.94 0.47
CA VAL A 131 3.43 17.18 0.78
C VAL A 131 4.39 17.15 -0.41
N LEU A 132 3.87 17.02 -1.63
CA LEU A 132 4.67 17.02 -2.85
C LEU A 132 5.09 18.43 -3.30
N ASN A 133 4.54 19.47 -2.68
CA ASN A 133 4.73 20.88 -3.04
C ASN A 133 4.38 21.15 -4.51
N VAL A 134 3.23 20.63 -4.95
CA VAL A 134 2.66 20.86 -6.28
C VAL A 134 1.32 21.57 -6.18
N PRO A 135 0.92 22.35 -7.19
CA PRO A 135 -0.41 22.95 -7.22
C PRO A 135 -1.50 21.88 -7.16
N TYR A 136 -2.61 22.20 -6.49
CA TYR A 136 -3.79 21.35 -6.55
C TYR A 136 -4.41 21.44 -7.96
N GLU A 137 -4.62 20.29 -8.56
CA GLU A 137 -5.42 20.13 -9.77
C GLU A 137 -6.48 19.08 -9.49
N GLU A 138 -7.74 19.37 -9.81
CA GLU A 138 -8.86 18.45 -9.61
C GLU A 138 -8.70 17.25 -10.52
N PRO A 139 -8.58 16.02 -9.99
CA PRO A 139 -8.54 14.84 -10.82
C PRO A 139 -9.93 14.52 -11.40
N ASP A 140 -9.97 13.77 -12.47
CA ASP A 140 -11.19 13.13 -12.94
C ASP A 140 -11.57 11.97 -12.01
N TRP A 141 -12.41 12.26 -11.00
CA TRP A 141 -12.85 11.27 -10.01
C TRP A 141 -13.70 10.14 -10.59
N GLU A 142 -14.29 10.33 -11.77
CA GLU A 142 -15.12 9.33 -12.45
C GLU A 142 -14.27 8.32 -13.22
N GLN A 143 -13.04 8.65 -13.53
CA GLN A 143 -12.14 7.79 -14.28
C GLN A 143 -11.68 6.61 -13.42
N GLN A 144 -12.32 5.46 -13.60
CA GLN A 144 -11.91 4.21 -12.94
C GLN A 144 -10.92 3.44 -13.80
N VAL A 145 -9.69 3.32 -13.34
CA VAL A 145 -8.64 2.53 -14.00
C VAL A 145 -8.48 1.18 -13.32
N ASN A 146 -8.42 0.10 -14.10
CA ASN A 146 -8.19 -1.27 -13.60
C ASN A 146 -9.29 -1.81 -12.66
N VAL A 147 -10.54 -1.49 -12.90
CA VAL A 147 -11.68 -2.06 -12.15
C VAL A 147 -11.78 -3.55 -12.44
N SER A 148 -11.32 -4.35 -11.50
CA SER A 148 -11.37 -5.81 -11.57
C SER A 148 -12.55 -6.33 -10.77
N ARG A 149 -13.77 -6.13 -11.27
CA ARG A 149 -14.93 -6.83 -10.73
C ARG A 149 -14.92 -8.26 -11.27
N THR A 150 -14.51 -9.21 -10.46
CA THR A 150 -14.83 -10.62 -10.64
C THR A 150 -15.81 -10.97 -9.53
N ASP A 151 -16.99 -11.45 -9.88
CA ASP A 151 -18.02 -11.92 -8.94
C ASP A 151 -17.66 -13.26 -8.29
N THR A 152 -16.36 -13.50 -8.07
CA THR A 152 -15.90 -14.73 -7.43
C THR A 152 -16.11 -14.63 -5.93
N SER A 153 -16.98 -15.51 -5.43
CA SER A 153 -17.18 -15.71 -4.01
C SER A 153 -15.99 -16.48 -3.42
N ILE A 154 -15.21 -15.83 -2.56
CA ILE A 154 -14.12 -16.49 -1.84
C ILE A 154 -14.72 -17.15 -0.58
N PRO A 155 -14.47 -18.46 -0.35
CA PRO A 155 -14.97 -19.16 0.82
C PRO A 155 -14.53 -18.53 2.16
N ASN A 156 -15.41 -18.54 3.13
CA ASN A 156 -15.19 -17.93 4.44
C ASN A 156 -13.95 -18.49 5.16
N GLU A 157 -13.65 -19.78 5.00
CA GLU A 157 -12.46 -20.39 5.60
C GLU A 157 -11.15 -19.83 5.02
N VAL A 158 -11.13 -19.48 3.73
CA VAL A 158 -9.98 -18.83 3.09
C VAL A 158 -9.83 -17.40 3.58
N LEU A 159 -10.93 -16.66 3.68
CA LEU A 159 -10.92 -15.29 4.22
C LEU A 159 -10.48 -15.28 5.68
N ALA A 160 -10.93 -16.24 6.50
CA ALA A 160 -10.51 -16.38 7.90
C ALA A 160 -9.00 -16.70 8.02
N ALA A 161 -8.46 -17.56 7.15
CA ALA A 161 -7.03 -17.87 7.12
C ALA A 161 -6.18 -16.65 6.73
N LEU A 162 -6.62 -15.90 5.71
CA LEU A 162 -5.99 -14.62 5.33
C LEU A 162 -6.09 -13.59 6.45
N GLY A 163 -7.25 -13.52 7.13
CA GLY A 163 -7.47 -12.63 8.28
C GLY A 163 -6.53 -12.94 9.45
N THR A 164 -6.36 -14.21 9.79
CA THR A 164 -5.39 -14.63 10.81
C THR A 164 -3.96 -14.22 10.44
N TRP A 165 -3.59 -14.37 9.18
CA TRP A 165 -2.28 -13.93 8.70
C TRP A 165 -2.09 -12.42 8.77
N GLN A 166 -3.14 -11.62 8.47
CA GLN A 166 -3.06 -10.17 8.38
C GLN A 166 -3.45 -9.45 9.69
N ALA A 167 -3.81 -10.16 10.74
CA ALA A 167 -4.20 -9.57 12.02
C ALA A 167 -3.11 -8.64 12.60
N PRO A 168 -1.80 -8.98 12.60
CA PRO A 168 -0.77 -8.07 13.07
C PRO A 168 -0.70 -6.76 12.27
N THR A 169 -0.93 -6.84 10.96
CA THR A 169 -0.97 -5.67 10.07
C THR A 169 -2.11 -4.72 10.44
N LEU A 170 -3.32 -5.25 10.64
CA LEU A 170 -4.47 -4.43 11.06
C LEU A 170 -4.24 -3.78 12.42
N THR A 171 -3.69 -4.54 13.38
CA THR A 171 -3.36 -4.03 14.73
C THR A 171 -2.39 -2.85 14.64
N ALA A 172 -1.33 -2.95 13.86
CA ALA A 172 -0.35 -1.89 13.68
C ALA A 172 -0.97 -0.61 13.05
N VAL A 173 -1.84 -0.80 12.06
CA VAL A 173 -2.53 0.35 11.43
C VAL A 173 -3.53 1.00 12.39
N ARG A 174 -4.27 0.21 13.18
CA ARG A 174 -5.14 0.75 14.25
C ARG A 174 -4.36 1.59 15.25
N GLN A 175 -3.17 1.16 15.65
CA GLN A 175 -2.31 1.90 16.56
C GLN A 175 -1.80 3.21 15.94
N SER A 176 -1.45 3.20 14.67
CA SER A 176 -0.91 4.36 13.95
C SER A 176 -1.98 5.35 13.47
N MET A 177 -3.16 4.85 13.13
CA MET A 177 -4.25 5.60 12.49
C MET A 177 -5.60 5.41 13.20
N GLY A 178 -5.60 5.26 14.53
CA GLY A 178 -6.79 4.95 15.32
C GLY A 178 -7.92 6.01 15.29
N HIS A 179 -7.67 7.16 14.66
CA HIS A 179 -8.68 8.18 14.41
C HIS A 179 -9.55 7.89 13.17
N LEU A 180 -9.19 6.85 12.37
CA LEU A 180 -9.92 6.47 11.16
C LEU A 180 -10.88 5.32 11.45
N ASP A 181 -12.05 5.34 10.82
CA ASP A 181 -12.99 4.22 10.84
C ASP A 181 -12.52 3.12 9.87
N LEU A 182 -11.70 2.21 10.39
CA LEU A 182 -11.22 1.05 9.61
C LEU A 182 -12.32 0.02 9.34
N ALA A 183 -13.45 0.06 10.05
CA ALA A 183 -14.58 -0.83 9.75
C ALA A 183 -15.24 -0.45 8.43
N GLU A 184 -15.36 0.84 8.16
CA GLU A 184 -15.87 1.37 6.91
C GLU A 184 -14.85 1.24 5.77
N LEU A 185 -13.60 1.65 6.03
CA LEU A 185 -12.55 1.73 5.00
C LEU A 185 -11.99 0.36 4.59
N TRP A 186 -11.87 -0.57 5.54
CA TRP A 186 -11.28 -1.92 5.36
C TRP A 186 -12.22 -3.02 5.84
N PRO A 187 -13.37 -3.22 5.20
CA PRO A 187 -14.41 -4.13 5.68
C PRO A 187 -13.96 -5.58 5.74
N LEU A 188 -13.09 -6.05 4.84
CA LEU A 188 -12.59 -7.42 4.89
C LEU A 188 -11.62 -7.62 6.05
N ALA A 189 -10.64 -6.74 6.21
CA ALA A 189 -9.71 -6.83 7.32
C ALA A 189 -10.44 -6.68 8.67
N HIS A 190 -11.37 -5.72 8.78
CA HIS A 190 -12.15 -5.54 10.00
C HIS A 190 -12.95 -6.80 10.37
N ARG A 191 -13.57 -7.45 9.39
CA ARG A 191 -14.38 -8.65 9.61
C ARG A 191 -13.57 -9.90 9.94
N TRP A 192 -12.42 -10.09 9.29
CA TRP A 192 -11.70 -11.36 9.32
C TRP A 192 -10.41 -11.34 10.11
N CYS A 193 -9.77 -10.19 10.32
CA CYS A 193 -8.62 -10.08 11.21
C CYS A 193 -9.14 -10.00 12.66
N LYS A 194 -9.17 -11.14 13.33
CA LYS A 194 -9.47 -11.19 14.76
C LYS A 194 -8.28 -10.65 15.54
N ASP A 195 -8.55 -9.81 16.53
CA ASP A 195 -7.50 -9.35 17.43
C ASP A 195 -6.83 -10.57 18.07
N LEU A 196 -5.50 -10.59 18.01
CA LEU A 196 -4.71 -11.54 18.77
C LEU A 196 -4.80 -11.07 20.22
N SER A 197 -5.77 -11.62 20.96
CA SER A 197 -5.94 -11.44 22.42
C SER A 197 -4.82 -12.14 23.17
#